data_93a24b7363ce218e2f4f852303822fd6
#
_entry.id   93a24b7363ce218e2f4f852303822fd6
#
_cell.length_a   1.000
_cell.length_b   1.000
_cell.length_c   1.000
_cell.angle_alpha   90.00
_cell.angle_beta   90.00
_cell.angle_gamma   90.00
#
_symmetry.space_group_name_H-M   'P 1'
#
loop_
_entity.id
_entity.type
_entity.pdbx_description
1 polymer ?
#
loop_
_entity_poly.entity_id
_entity_poly.type
_entity_poly.pdbx_seq_one_letter_code
_entity_poly.pdbx_strand_id
1 'polypeptide(L)'
;MAKLLLGKEVTASLNEEIRKKVETLNAHQITPKLGIIRIGEREDDISYERGATKRCETLGVSYEKFLLPENASEEMVLNTIAQVNEADDIHGVLLFRPLPRHLNENKIINALAAEKDIDGITDRSMASVFLGKQGGFAPCTPSACLKIVDHYSIDCTGKKAVVIGRSPVVGKPAAMMLLQKNATVTICHTKTTDMPSVVKEADIVIVAAGRAGVIDAKYLRAGQTVIDVGINVNEEGKLCGDVNFADAEPVVDAITPVPGGVGSVTTSVLVEHVVDAALLKAGLDIL
;
A
#
# COMPACT_ATOMS: atom_id res chain seq x y z
N MET A 1 -6.30 -4.88 -27.41
CA MET A 1 -5.46 -4.20 -26.40
C MET A 1 -6.30 -4.01 -25.15
N ALA A 2 -5.73 -4.31 -23.99
CA ALA A 2 -6.39 -4.12 -22.72
C ALA A 2 -6.64 -2.64 -22.40
N LYS A 3 -7.65 -2.36 -21.57
CA LYS A 3 -7.81 -1.05 -20.93
C LYS A 3 -6.67 -0.85 -19.93
N LEU A 4 -5.90 0.23 -20.07
CA LEU A 4 -4.86 0.56 -19.11
C LEU A 4 -5.46 1.20 -17.86
N LEU A 5 -5.19 0.60 -16.70
CA LEU A 5 -5.60 1.12 -15.39
C LEU A 5 -4.51 2.04 -14.85
N LEU A 6 -4.54 3.31 -15.28
CA LEU A 6 -3.49 4.28 -15.01
C LEU A 6 -3.61 4.85 -13.58
N GLY A 7 -2.60 4.64 -12.78
CA GLY A 7 -2.55 5.16 -11.41
C GLY A 7 -2.62 6.69 -11.32
N LYS A 8 -2.19 7.43 -12.36
CA LYS A 8 -2.29 8.91 -12.40
C LYS A 8 -3.73 9.41 -12.30
N GLU A 9 -4.71 8.69 -12.90
CA GLU A 9 -6.12 9.07 -12.86
C GLU A 9 -6.68 8.84 -11.45
N VAL A 10 -6.36 7.68 -10.85
CA VAL A 10 -6.69 7.36 -9.46
C VAL A 10 -6.10 8.38 -8.48
N THR A 11 -4.81 8.71 -8.67
CA THR A 11 -4.11 9.69 -7.84
C THR A 11 -4.73 11.09 -7.94
N ALA A 12 -5.16 11.51 -9.12
CA ALA A 12 -5.81 12.80 -9.31
C ALA A 12 -7.11 12.89 -8.51
N SER A 13 -7.99 11.88 -8.65
CA SER A 13 -9.26 11.81 -7.89
C SER A 13 -9.01 11.75 -6.38
N LEU A 14 -8.12 10.85 -5.94
CA LEU A 14 -7.79 10.70 -4.52
C LEU A 14 -7.21 11.98 -3.91
N ASN A 15 -6.36 12.69 -4.64
CA ASN A 15 -5.78 13.95 -4.16
C ASN A 15 -6.84 15.05 -3.97
N GLU A 16 -7.89 15.09 -4.80
CA GLU A 16 -9.00 16.03 -4.61
C GLU A 16 -9.80 15.71 -3.35
N GLU A 17 -10.03 14.42 -3.08
CA GLU A 17 -10.69 13.97 -1.84
C GLU A 17 -9.85 14.35 -0.60
N ILE A 18 -8.54 14.09 -0.64
CA ILE A 18 -7.60 14.44 0.44
C ILE A 18 -7.61 15.95 0.69
N ARG A 19 -7.59 16.80 -0.35
CA ARG A 19 -7.62 18.25 -0.17
C ARG A 19 -8.87 18.72 0.56
N LYS A 20 -10.03 18.19 0.22
CA LYS A 20 -11.28 18.51 0.93
C LYS A 20 -11.22 18.15 2.41
N LYS A 21 -10.68 16.97 2.73
CA LYS A 21 -10.46 16.51 4.11
C LYS A 21 -9.48 17.45 4.85
N VAL A 22 -8.39 17.86 4.19
CA VAL A 22 -7.42 18.82 4.76
C VAL A 22 -8.06 20.20 4.98
N GLU A 23 -8.88 20.68 4.07
CA GLU A 23 -9.65 21.93 4.25
C GLU A 23 -10.57 21.84 5.48
N THR A 24 -11.25 20.70 5.67
CA THR A 24 -12.07 20.44 6.86
C THR A 24 -11.23 20.51 8.15
N LEU A 25 -10.07 19.86 8.19
CA LEU A 25 -9.16 19.90 9.33
C LEU A 25 -8.67 21.32 9.60
N ASN A 26 -8.25 22.04 8.57
CA ASN A 26 -7.77 23.43 8.68
C ASN A 26 -8.85 24.37 9.25
N ALA A 27 -10.13 24.18 8.89
CA ALA A 27 -11.24 24.92 9.47
C ALA A 27 -11.37 24.70 10.99
N HIS A 28 -10.92 23.55 11.49
CA HIS A 28 -10.82 23.22 12.92
C HIS A 28 -9.46 23.53 13.53
N GLN A 29 -8.59 24.27 12.83
CA GLN A 29 -7.23 24.64 13.26
C GLN A 29 -6.31 23.42 13.48
N ILE A 30 -6.55 22.32 12.76
CA ILE A 30 -5.77 21.10 12.81
C ILE A 30 -4.99 20.98 11.51
N THR A 31 -3.66 20.91 11.60
CA THR A 31 -2.78 20.62 10.47
C THR A 31 -2.35 19.16 10.55
N PRO A 32 -2.78 18.28 9.61
CA PRO A 32 -2.34 16.89 9.64
C PRO A 32 -0.82 16.79 9.50
N LYS A 33 -0.18 15.93 10.30
CA LYS A 33 1.28 15.79 10.33
C LYS A 33 1.69 14.32 10.28
N LEU A 34 2.63 14.01 9.38
CA LEU A 34 3.30 12.72 9.22
C LEU A 34 4.61 12.70 9.99
N GLY A 35 4.79 11.74 10.90
CA GLY A 35 6.10 11.38 11.46
C GLY A 35 6.80 10.38 10.55
N ILE A 36 8.07 10.61 10.23
CA ILE A 36 8.88 9.70 9.39
C ILE A 36 10.04 9.18 10.22
N ILE A 37 10.08 7.88 10.50
CA ILE A 37 11.18 7.24 11.21
C ILE A 37 12.01 6.44 10.22
N ARG A 38 13.29 6.80 10.04
CA ARG A 38 14.24 6.11 9.17
C ARG A 38 15.52 5.80 9.94
N ILE A 39 15.98 4.55 9.82
CA ILE A 39 17.20 4.06 10.46
C ILE A 39 18.22 3.73 9.38
N GLY A 40 19.33 4.46 9.35
CA GLY A 40 20.32 4.39 8.29
C GLY A 40 19.95 5.21 7.06
N GLU A 41 20.68 4.98 5.95
CA GLU A 41 20.63 5.79 4.73
C GLU A 41 20.51 4.93 3.46
N ARG A 42 19.60 3.97 3.47
CA ARG A 42 19.34 3.15 2.28
C ARG A 42 18.76 4.01 1.16
N GLU A 43 19.28 3.89 -0.04
CA GLU A 43 18.85 4.70 -1.20
C GLU A 43 17.37 4.55 -1.51
N ASP A 44 16.82 3.32 -1.39
CA ASP A 44 15.41 3.04 -1.61
C ASP A 44 14.52 3.79 -0.61
N ASP A 45 14.91 3.79 0.68
CA ASP A 45 14.18 4.49 1.74
C ASP A 45 14.21 6.01 1.50
N ILE A 46 15.36 6.56 1.15
CA ILE A 46 15.53 7.99 0.83
C ILE A 46 14.70 8.38 -0.39
N SER A 47 14.68 7.53 -1.42
CA SER A 47 13.88 7.76 -2.62
C SER A 47 12.38 7.78 -2.31
N TYR A 48 11.90 6.80 -1.51
CA TYR A 48 10.50 6.75 -1.08
C TYR A 48 10.14 7.93 -0.16
N GLU A 49 11.00 8.26 0.82
CA GLU A 49 10.85 9.41 1.71
C GLU A 49 10.66 10.71 0.91
N ARG A 50 11.48 10.92 -0.12
CA ARG A 50 11.37 12.09 -1.01
C ARG A 50 10.01 12.13 -1.72
N GLY A 51 9.53 10.99 -2.19
CA GLY A 51 8.20 10.87 -2.80
C GLY A 51 7.07 11.19 -1.82
N ALA A 52 7.14 10.65 -0.60
CA ALA A 52 6.16 10.85 0.45
C ALA A 52 6.11 12.32 0.92
N THR A 53 7.27 12.94 1.21
CA THR A 53 7.34 14.35 1.63
C THR A 53 6.83 15.30 0.56
N LYS A 54 7.21 15.08 -0.71
CA LYS A 54 6.68 15.87 -1.83
C LYS A 54 5.16 15.73 -1.95
N ARG A 55 4.61 14.56 -1.69
CA ARG A 55 3.16 14.35 -1.69
C ARG A 55 2.50 15.09 -0.53
N CYS A 56 3.07 15.04 0.66
CA CYS A 56 2.60 15.81 1.83
C CYS A 56 2.55 17.31 1.50
N GLU A 57 3.64 17.89 0.98
CA GLU A 57 3.70 19.30 0.57
C GLU A 57 2.61 19.67 -0.45
N THR A 58 2.39 18.81 -1.44
CA THR A 58 1.36 19.03 -2.49
C THR A 58 -0.06 19.05 -1.94
N LEU A 59 -0.30 18.32 -0.84
CA LEU A 59 -1.62 18.11 -0.26
C LEU A 59 -1.86 18.90 1.05
N GLY A 60 -0.91 19.74 1.48
CA GLY A 60 -1.05 20.55 2.69
C GLY A 60 -0.92 19.76 3.99
N VAL A 61 -0.20 18.65 3.96
CA VAL A 61 0.14 17.84 5.13
C VAL A 61 1.56 18.17 5.57
N SER A 62 1.77 18.47 6.85
CA SER A 62 3.10 18.69 7.40
C SER A 62 3.81 17.37 7.69
N TYR A 63 5.13 17.41 7.88
CA TYR A 63 5.88 16.23 8.25
C TYR A 63 7.06 16.58 9.18
N GLU A 64 7.47 15.57 9.95
CA GLU A 64 8.64 15.63 10.82
C GLU A 64 9.48 14.36 10.65
N LYS A 65 10.81 14.51 10.60
CA LYS A 65 11.72 13.40 10.34
C LYS A 65 12.51 13.05 11.60
N PHE A 66 12.49 11.77 11.94
CA PHE A 66 13.27 11.14 12.99
C PHE A 66 14.32 10.24 12.36
N LEU A 67 15.49 10.81 12.07
CA LEU A 67 16.57 10.12 11.36
C LEU A 67 17.54 9.53 12.40
N LEU A 68 17.59 8.21 12.46
CA LEU A 68 18.45 7.47 13.38
C LEU A 68 19.65 6.87 12.63
N PRO A 69 20.82 6.79 13.27
CA PRO A 69 21.98 6.15 12.64
C PRO A 69 21.74 4.64 12.44
N GLU A 70 22.40 4.04 11.46
CA GLU A 70 22.24 2.61 11.15
C GLU A 70 22.55 1.69 12.33
N ASN A 71 23.46 2.11 13.21
CA ASN A 71 23.82 1.41 14.45
C ASN A 71 23.01 1.82 15.68
N ALA A 72 21.85 2.48 15.48
CA ALA A 72 20.98 2.86 16.59
C ALA A 72 20.64 1.66 17.47
N SER A 73 20.67 1.83 18.79
CA SER A 73 20.25 0.78 19.71
C SER A 73 18.73 0.56 19.65
N GLU A 74 18.28 -0.63 20.01
CA GLU A 74 16.84 -0.92 20.11
C GLU A 74 16.13 0.04 21.06
N GLU A 75 16.79 0.40 22.18
CA GLU A 75 16.27 1.37 23.13
C GLU A 75 16.08 2.75 22.50
N MET A 76 17.04 3.23 21.71
CA MET A 76 16.92 4.51 21.00
C MET A 76 15.72 4.51 20.05
N VAL A 77 15.53 3.42 19.30
CA VAL A 77 14.39 3.29 18.37
C VAL A 77 13.06 3.25 19.13
N LEU A 78 12.98 2.48 20.21
CA LEU A 78 11.78 2.40 21.05
C LEU A 78 11.43 3.74 21.72
N ASN A 79 12.44 4.48 22.17
CA ASN A 79 12.24 5.82 22.72
C ASN A 79 11.72 6.80 21.67
N THR A 80 12.21 6.72 20.43
CA THR A 80 11.68 7.51 19.30
C THR A 80 10.22 7.15 19.00
N ILE A 81 9.89 5.86 19.03
CA ILE A 81 8.49 5.42 18.85
C ILE A 81 7.60 5.92 19.99
N ALA A 82 8.07 5.85 21.25
CA ALA A 82 7.32 6.39 22.37
C ALA A 82 7.09 7.91 22.21
N GLN A 83 8.12 8.65 21.80
CA GLN A 83 8.00 10.08 21.51
C GLN A 83 6.93 10.38 20.46
N VAL A 84 6.93 9.68 19.32
CA VAL A 84 5.92 9.92 18.28
C VAL A 84 4.54 9.43 18.68
N ASN A 85 4.43 8.39 19.53
CA ASN A 85 3.15 7.94 20.07
C ASN A 85 2.52 9.01 20.98
N GLU A 86 3.33 9.66 21.83
CA GLU A 86 2.89 10.69 22.78
C GLU A 86 2.66 12.06 22.12
N ALA A 87 3.29 12.34 20.97
CA ALA A 87 3.16 13.61 20.26
C ALA A 87 1.73 13.81 19.74
N ASP A 88 1.02 14.78 20.32
CA ASP A 88 -0.38 15.07 19.97
C ASP A 88 -0.56 15.62 18.56
N ASP A 89 0.44 16.27 18.03
CA ASP A 89 0.44 16.88 16.70
C ASP A 89 0.91 15.93 15.58
N ILE A 90 1.41 14.73 15.88
CA ILE A 90 1.72 13.68 14.92
C ILE A 90 0.52 12.76 14.80
N HIS A 91 -0.08 12.68 13.60
CA HIS A 91 -1.30 11.93 13.35
C HIS A 91 -1.04 10.55 12.73
N GLY A 92 0.03 10.41 11.97
CA GLY A 92 0.44 9.14 11.39
C GLY A 92 1.95 9.00 11.35
N VAL A 93 2.44 7.76 11.34
CA VAL A 93 3.88 7.46 11.36
C VAL A 93 4.22 6.49 10.24
N LEU A 94 5.19 6.85 9.42
CA LEU A 94 5.86 5.99 8.45
C LEU A 94 7.17 5.49 9.08
N LEU A 95 7.24 4.20 9.36
CA LEU A 95 8.46 3.52 9.82
C LEU A 95 9.05 2.73 8.66
N PHE A 96 10.24 3.14 8.18
CA PHE A 96 10.93 2.44 7.10
C PHE A 96 11.40 1.05 7.50
N ARG A 97 11.16 0.08 6.62
CA ARG A 97 11.54 -1.34 6.78
C ARG A 97 12.20 -1.90 5.52
N PRO A 98 12.96 -3.01 5.59
CA PRO A 98 13.30 -3.76 6.80
C PRO A 98 14.24 -2.98 7.72
N LEU A 99 14.14 -3.23 9.03
CA LEU A 99 15.04 -2.66 10.02
C LEU A 99 16.44 -3.30 9.93
N PRO A 100 17.50 -2.64 10.42
CA PRO A 100 18.81 -3.24 10.59
C PRO A 100 18.75 -4.57 11.37
N ARG A 101 19.52 -5.59 10.95
CA ARG A 101 19.44 -6.97 11.46
C ARG A 101 19.64 -7.14 12.97
N HIS A 102 20.30 -6.19 13.64
CA HIS A 102 20.54 -6.23 15.07
C HIS A 102 19.34 -5.80 15.91
N LEU A 103 18.30 -5.26 15.27
CA LEU A 103 17.09 -4.81 15.93
C LEU A 103 16.00 -5.89 15.88
N ASN A 104 15.20 -5.99 16.94
CA ASN A 104 14.02 -6.84 16.96
C ASN A 104 12.85 -6.12 16.25
N GLU A 105 12.72 -6.35 14.94
CA GLU A 105 11.70 -5.69 14.12
C GLU A 105 10.28 -5.90 14.68
N ASN A 106 9.92 -7.13 15.08
CA ASN A 106 8.59 -7.41 15.60
C ASN A 106 8.26 -6.62 16.88
N LYS A 107 9.21 -6.51 17.80
CA LYS A 107 9.04 -5.71 19.02
C LYS A 107 8.88 -4.23 18.71
N ILE A 108 9.69 -3.72 17.77
CA ILE A 108 9.71 -2.31 17.39
C ILE A 108 8.41 -1.92 16.68
N ILE A 109 7.98 -2.67 15.66
CA ILE A 109 6.74 -2.33 14.95
C ILE A 109 5.51 -2.38 15.84
N ASN A 110 5.44 -3.34 16.79
CA ASN A 110 4.31 -3.45 17.70
C ASN A 110 4.36 -2.47 18.89
N ALA A 111 5.44 -1.70 19.04
CA ALA A 111 5.48 -0.56 19.95
C ALA A 111 4.81 0.69 19.38
N LEU A 112 4.59 0.76 18.04
CA LEU A 112 3.87 1.85 17.39
C LEU A 112 2.38 1.75 17.70
N ALA A 113 1.76 2.88 18.08
CA ALA A 113 0.33 2.98 18.31
C ALA A 113 -0.44 2.71 16.99
N ALA A 114 -1.41 1.80 17.02
CA ALA A 114 -2.11 1.38 15.81
C ALA A 114 -2.91 2.51 15.15
N GLU A 115 -3.37 3.47 15.91
CA GLU A 115 -4.03 4.69 15.44
C GLU A 115 -3.10 5.63 14.67
N LYS A 116 -1.77 5.48 14.83
CA LYS A 116 -0.74 6.21 14.08
C LYS A 116 -0.02 5.34 13.05
N ASP A 117 -0.31 4.05 13.00
CA ASP A 117 0.26 3.08 12.06
C ASP A 117 -0.42 3.21 10.68
N ILE A 118 -0.06 4.25 9.95
CA ILE A 118 -0.70 4.57 8.66
C ILE A 118 -0.24 3.68 7.50
N ASP A 119 0.74 2.83 7.71
CA ASP A 119 1.19 1.82 6.72
C ASP A 119 0.76 0.38 7.09
N GLY A 120 -0.03 0.23 8.16
CA GLY A 120 -0.66 -1.03 8.54
C GLY A 120 0.33 -2.15 8.87
N ILE A 121 1.43 -1.82 9.54
CA ILE A 121 2.54 -2.75 9.82
C ILE A 121 2.40 -3.49 11.14
N THR A 122 1.62 -2.96 12.09
CA THR A 122 1.43 -3.55 13.42
C THR A 122 0.49 -4.76 13.37
N ASP A 123 0.66 -5.69 14.30
CA ASP A 123 -0.24 -6.84 14.43
C ASP A 123 -1.70 -6.39 14.65
N ARG A 124 -1.93 -5.27 15.34
CA ARG A 124 -3.26 -4.71 15.58
C ARG A 124 -3.89 -4.20 14.28
N SER A 125 -3.15 -3.46 13.46
CA SER A 125 -3.63 -3.01 12.14
C SER A 125 -3.92 -4.21 11.23
N MET A 126 -3.05 -5.21 11.21
CA MET A 126 -3.26 -6.43 10.43
C MET A 126 -4.47 -7.22 10.91
N ALA A 127 -4.70 -7.31 12.24
CA ALA A 127 -5.90 -7.96 12.79
C ALA A 127 -7.18 -7.21 12.38
N SER A 128 -7.16 -5.87 12.33
CA SER A 128 -8.30 -5.07 11.87
C SER A 128 -8.65 -5.34 10.40
N VAL A 129 -7.64 -5.46 9.54
CA VAL A 129 -7.84 -5.84 8.12
C VAL A 129 -8.45 -7.24 8.02
N PHE A 130 -7.94 -8.21 8.78
CA PHE A 130 -8.47 -9.57 8.78
C PHE A 130 -9.94 -9.63 9.25
N LEU A 131 -10.28 -8.87 10.29
CA LEU A 131 -11.62 -8.82 10.87
C LEU A 131 -12.61 -7.94 10.09
N GLY A 132 -12.14 -7.09 9.18
CA GLY A 132 -12.97 -6.08 8.51
C GLY A 132 -13.54 -5.04 9.49
N LYS A 133 -12.75 -4.67 10.50
CA LYS A 133 -13.16 -3.73 11.57
C LYS A 133 -12.22 -2.53 11.65
N GLN A 134 -12.70 -1.44 12.21
CA GLN A 134 -11.86 -0.31 12.59
C GLN A 134 -10.89 -0.71 13.71
N GLY A 135 -9.67 -0.21 13.70
CA GLY A 135 -8.66 -0.51 14.74
C GLY A 135 -7.22 -0.31 14.30
N GLY A 136 -7.03 0.28 13.14
CA GLY A 136 -5.77 0.59 12.48
C GLY A 136 -6.00 0.83 11.00
N PHE A 137 -4.93 1.07 10.24
CA PHE A 137 -4.99 1.26 8.80
C PHE A 137 -4.57 -0.02 8.07
N ALA A 138 -5.12 -0.23 6.88
CA ALA A 138 -4.64 -1.28 5.99
C ALA A 138 -3.29 -0.87 5.38
N PRO A 139 -2.41 -1.82 5.01
CA PRO A 139 -1.16 -1.50 4.32
C PRO A 139 -1.42 -0.68 3.05
N CYS A 140 -0.59 0.34 2.79
CA CYS A 140 -0.80 1.29 1.70
C CYS A 140 -0.84 0.65 0.32
N THR A 141 -0.03 -0.37 0.06
CA THR A 141 0.03 -1.03 -1.26
C THR A 141 -1.24 -1.84 -1.58
N PRO A 142 -1.77 -2.72 -0.72
CA PRO A 142 -3.08 -3.34 -0.92
C PRO A 142 -4.19 -2.30 -1.05
N SER A 143 -4.18 -1.25 -0.22
CA SER A 143 -5.17 -0.17 -0.31
C SER A 143 -5.12 0.53 -1.67
N ALA A 144 -3.93 0.78 -2.22
CA ALA A 144 -3.78 1.34 -3.56
C ALA A 144 -4.37 0.43 -4.66
N CYS A 145 -4.23 -0.91 -4.52
CA CYS A 145 -4.87 -1.85 -5.44
C CYS A 145 -6.41 -1.70 -5.40
N LEU A 146 -6.98 -1.61 -4.21
CA LEU A 146 -8.43 -1.48 -4.05
C LEU A 146 -8.93 -0.09 -4.50
N LYS A 147 -8.16 0.98 -4.29
CA LYS A 147 -8.46 2.31 -4.86
C LYS A 147 -8.50 2.28 -6.40
N ILE A 148 -7.63 1.51 -7.05
CA ILE A 148 -7.68 1.30 -8.50
C ILE A 148 -8.96 0.54 -8.88
N VAL A 149 -9.29 -0.55 -8.17
CA VAL A 149 -10.51 -1.34 -8.38
C VAL A 149 -11.75 -0.42 -8.29
N ASP A 150 -11.83 0.42 -7.27
CA ASP A 150 -12.96 1.32 -7.04
C ASP A 150 -13.05 2.42 -8.09
N HIS A 151 -11.94 3.09 -8.39
CA HIS A 151 -11.88 4.19 -9.35
C HIS A 151 -12.36 3.76 -10.75
N TYR A 152 -11.95 2.55 -11.17
CA TYR A 152 -12.35 2.02 -12.46
C TYR A 152 -13.67 1.23 -12.42
N SER A 153 -14.39 1.27 -11.29
CA SER A 153 -15.68 0.61 -11.09
C SER A 153 -15.65 -0.89 -11.40
N ILE A 154 -14.56 -1.56 -11.00
CA ILE A 154 -14.41 -3.01 -11.18
C ILE A 154 -15.25 -3.70 -10.10
N ASP A 155 -16.36 -4.31 -10.51
CA ASP A 155 -17.23 -5.05 -9.59
C ASP A 155 -16.54 -6.32 -9.08
N CYS A 156 -16.41 -6.42 -7.75
CA CYS A 156 -15.85 -7.58 -7.06
C CYS A 156 -16.92 -8.57 -6.58
N THR A 157 -18.19 -8.15 -6.52
CA THR A 157 -19.27 -8.93 -5.92
C THR A 157 -19.52 -10.22 -6.71
N GLY A 158 -19.35 -11.35 -6.03
CA GLY A 158 -19.51 -12.68 -6.61
C GLY A 158 -18.43 -13.09 -7.62
N LYS A 159 -17.40 -12.24 -7.82
CA LYS A 159 -16.29 -12.51 -8.73
C LYS A 159 -15.25 -13.44 -8.11
N LYS A 160 -14.60 -14.23 -8.94
CA LYS A 160 -13.42 -15.00 -8.54
C LYS A 160 -12.19 -14.09 -8.58
N ALA A 161 -11.52 -13.92 -7.45
CA ALA A 161 -10.29 -13.16 -7.37
C ALA A 161 -9.13 -14.08 -7.00
N VAL A 162 -8.01 -13.94 -7.71
CA VAL A 162 -6.75 -14.63 -7.38
C VAL A 162 -5.72 -13.60 -6.97
N VAL A 163 -5.09 -13.83 -5.83
CA VAL A 163 -3.94 -13.07 -5.35
C VAL A 163 -2.70 -13.94 -5.44
N ILE A 164 -1.74 -13.57 -6.29
CA ILE A 164 -0.46 -14.27 -6.45
C ILE A 164 0.57 -13.62 -5.54
N GLY A 165 0.84 -14.26 -4.42
CA GLY A 165 1.69 -13.78 -3.33
C GLY A 165 0.97 -13.91 -2.00
N ARG A 166 1.74 -14.17 -0.91
CA ARG A 166 1.18 -14.38 0.43
C ARG A 166 1.97 -13.65 1.52
N SER A 167 2.62 -12.57 1.14
CA SER A 167 3.33 -11.74 2.12
C SER A 167 2.33 -11.10 3.09
N PRO A 168 2.73 -10.82 4.34
CA PRO A 168 1.89 -10.08 5.28
C PRO A 168 1.70 -8.62 4.86
N VAL A 169 2.59 -8.09 4.02
CA VAL A 169 2.58 -6.68 3.62
C VAL A 169 1.63 -6.41 2.45
N VAL A 170 1.46 -7.37 1.53
CA VAL A 170 0.67 -7.17 0.30
C VAL A 170 -0.36 -8.28 0.08
N GLY A 171 0.09 -9.53 -0.11
CA GLY A 171 -0.79 -10.59 -0.60
C GLY A 171 -1.92 -10.95 0.36
N LYS A 172 -1.62 -11.20 1.63
CA LYS A 172 -2.65 -11.52 2.63
C LYS A 172 -3.65 -10.37 2.84
N PRO A 173 -3.21 -9.11 3.09
CA PRO A 173 -4.16 -8.02 3.25
C PRO A 173 -4.98 -7.75 1.98
N ALA A 174 -4.41 -7.79 0.78
CA ALA A 174 -5.17 -7.64 -0.47
C ALA A 174 -6.26 -8.69 -0.61
N ALA A 175 -5.97 -9.95 -0.24
CA ALA A 175 -6.96 -11.03 -0.26
C ALA A 175 -8.12 -10.77 0.72
N MET A 176 -7.83 -10.32 1.93
CA MET A 176 -8.87 -9.99 2.92
C MET A 176 -9.70 -8.78 2.48
N MET A 177 -9.09 -7.75 1.91
CA MET A 177 -9.80 -6.58 1.40
C MET A 177 -10.71 -6.93 0.21
N LEU A 178 -10.29 -7.83 -0.70
CA LEU A 178 -11.14 -8.35 -1.77
C LEU A 178 -12.31 -9.18 -1.23
N LEU A 179 -12.07 -9.99 -0.19
CA LEU A 179 -13.12 -10.74 0.50
C LEU A 179 -14.18 -9.79 1.10
N GLN A 180 -13.76 -8.68 1.70
CA GLN A 180 -14.66 -7.64 2.22
C GLN A 180 -15.48 -6.96 1.11
N LYS A 181 -14.98 -6.97 -0.14
CA LYS A 181 -15.72 -6.53 -1.33
C LYS A 181 -16.58 -7.64 -1.96
N ASN A 182 -16.88 -8.70 -1.22
CA ASN A 182 -17.70 -9.85 -1.63
C ASN A 182 -17.12 -10.68 -2.79
N ALA A 183 -15.80 -10.66 -3.00
CA ALA A 183 -15.14 -11.57 -3.93
C ALA A 183 -14.93 -12.96 -3.31
N THR A 184 -14.92 -14.00 -4.15
CA THR A 184 -14.42 -15.33 -3.77
C THR A 184 -12.92 -15.37 -4.03
N VAL A 185 -12.10 -15.45 -2.99
CA VAL A 185 -10.65 -15.22 -3.08
C VAL A 185 -9.85 -16.51 -2.97
N THR A 186 -8.91 -16.70 -3.90
CA THR A 186 -7.87 -17.74 -3.85
C THR A 186 -6.50 -17.09 -3.76
N ILE A 187 -5.65 -17.55 -2.82
CA ILE A 187 -4.26 -17.11 -2.70
C ILE A 187 -3.35 -18.17 -3.34
N CYS A 188 -2.58 -17.75 -4.35
CA CYS A 188 -1.56 -18.57 -5.00
C CYS A 188 -0.15 -18.18 -4.54
N HIS A 189 0.75 -19.15 -4.56
CA HIS A 189 2.16 -18.96 -4.17
C HIS A 189 3.05 -20.01 -4.83
N THR A 190 4.36 -19.94 -4.62
CA THR A 190 5.37 -20.83 -5.23
C THR A 190 5.16 -22.34 -4.99
N LYS A 191 4.24 -22.74 -4.11
CA LYS A 191 3.89 -24.14 -3.84
C LYS A 191 2.50 -24.51 -4.35
N THR A 192 1.81 -23.59 -5.05
CA THR A 192 0.51 -23.87 -5.67
C THR A 192 0.72 -24.80 -6.85
N THR A 193 0.01 -25.92 -6.85
CA THR A 193 0.02 -26.88 -7.95
C THR A 193 -0.83 -26.32 -9.10
N ASP A 194 -0.30 -26.42 -10.32
CA ASP A 194 -0.96 -25.94 -11.54
C ASP A 194 -1.55 -24.52 -11.41
N MET A 195 -0.70 -23.60 -10.97
CA MET A 195 -1.11 -22.20 -10.78
C MET A 195 -1.73 -21.58 -12.06
N PRO A 196 -1.25 -21.87 -13.30
CA PRO A 196 -1.89 -21.34 -14.49
C PRO A 196 -3.38 -21.68 -14.60
N SER A 197 -3.79 -22.91 -14.30
CA SER A 197 -5.21 -23.30 -14.34
C SER A 197 -6.02 -22.56 -13.27
N VAL A 198 -5.49 -22.42 -12.06
CA VAL A 198 -6.17 -21.67 -11.00
C VAL A 198 -6.34 -20.19 -11.37
N VAL A 199 -5.31 -19.54 -11.91
CA VAL A 199 -5.35 -18.12 -12.29
C VAL A 199 -6.30 -17.87 -13.46
N LYS A 200 -6.39 -18.80 -14.43
CA LYS A 200 -7.33 -18.69 -15.54
C LYS A 200 -8.81 -18.72 -15.14
N GLU A 201 -9.15 -19.27 -13.97
CA GLU A 201 -10.52 -19.22 -13.47
C GLU A 201 -10.94 -17.85 -12.90
N ALA A 202 -9.98 -16.99 -12.59
CA ALA A 202 -10.24 -15.70 -11.98
C ALA A 202 -10.84 -14.67 -12.96
N ASP A 203 -11.60 -13.73 -12.42
CA ASP A 203 -12.04 -12.52 -13.07
C ASP A 203 -11.08 -11.35 -12.74
N ILE A 204 -10.55 -11.36 -11.52
CA ILE A 204 -9.61 -10.35 -11.00
C ILE A 204 -8.34 -11.06 -10.55
N VAL A 205 -7.18 -10.57 -10.98
CA VAL A 205 -5.87 -11.11 -10.60
C VAL A 205 -5.02 -10.00 -10.02
N ILE A 206 -4.61 -10.13 -8.74
CA ILE A 206 -3.60 -9.26 -8.13
C ILE A 206 -2.28 -10.02 -8.11
N VAL A 207 -1.24 -9.45 -8.71
CA VAL A 207 0.08 -10.06 -8.81
C VAL A 207 1.06 -9.35 -7.89
N ALA A 208 1.53 -10.05 -6.85
CA ALA A 208 2.48 -9.59 -5.84
C ALA A 208 3.52 -10.68 -5.55
N ALA A 209 4.16 -11.18 -6.61
CA ALA A 209 5.11 -12.29 -6.56
C ALA A 209 6.54 -11.85 -6.20
N GLY A 210 6.87 -10.57 -6.37
CA GLY A 210 8.19 -9.99 -6.12
C GLY A 210 9.28 -10.49 -7.08
N ARG A 211 8.90 -10.84 -8.31
CA ARG A 211 9.81 -11.31 -9.37
C ARG A 211 9.38 -10.80 -10.73
N ALA A 212 10.32 -10.17 -11.43
CA ALA A 212 10.08 -9.60 -12.75
C ALA A 212 9.51 -10.62 -13.75
N GLY A 213 8.39 -10.27 -14.40
CA GLY A 213 7.82 -10.97 -15.54
C GLY A 213 7.42 -12.43 -15.30
N VAL A 214 7.21 -12.84 -14.04
CA VAL A 214 6.94 -14.25 -13.67
C VAL A 214 5.54 -14.71 -14.11
N ILE A 215 4.62 -13.80 -14.34
CA ILE A 215 3.27 -14.08 -14.86
C ILE A 215 3.19 -13.62 -16.32
N ASP A 216 2.99 -14.56 -17.22
CA ASP A 216 2.88 -14.37 -18.65
C ASP A 216 1.50 -14.81 -19.17
N ALA A 217 1.28 -14.74 -20.49
CA ALA A 217 0.02 -15.10 -21.15
C ALA A 217 -0.50 -16.51 -20.82
N LYS A 218 0.38 -17.45 -20.47
CA LYS A 218 -0.05 -18.82 -20.14
C LYS A 218 -0.88 -18.91 -18.85
N TYR A 219 -0.78 -17.90 -17.95
CA TYR A 219 -1.60 -17.80 -16.74
C TYR A 219 -2.93 -17.10 -16.97
N LEU A 220 -3.07 -16.38 -18.07
CA LEU A 220 -4.13 -15.39 -18.27
C LEU A 220 -5.14 -15.81 -19.36
N ARG A 221 -6.30 -15.13 -19.38
CA ARG A 221 -7.33 -15.27 -20.40
C ARG A 221 -8.04 -13.94 -20.64
N ALA A 222 -8.81 -13.88 -21.74
CA ALA A 222 -9.73 -12.77 -21.98
C ALA A 222 -10.79 -12.63 -20.86
N GLY A 223 -11.25 -11.44 -20.63
CA GLY A 223 -12.23 -11.10 -19.58
C GLY A 223 -11.63 -10.83 -18.21
N GLN A 224 -10.30 -10.90 -18.05
CA GLN A 224 -9.64 -10.66 -16.76
C GLN A 224 -9.21 -9.22 -16.58
N THR A 225 -9.29 -8.77 -15.32
CA THR A 225 -8.61 -7.56 -14.84
C THR A 225 -7.36 -7.96 -14.07
N VAL A 226 -6.21 -7.43 -14.45
CA VAL A 226 -4.91 -7.73 -13.84
C VAL A 226 -4.33 -6.48 -13.16
N ILE A 227 -4.04 -6.59 -11.87
CA ILE A 227 -3.41 -5.54 -11.07
C ILE A 227 -2.00 -6.02 -10.69
N ASP A 228 -1.00 -5.46 -11.35
CA ASP A 228 0.41 -5.76 -11.09
C ASP A 228 0.97 -4.83 -10.01
N VAL A 229 1.39 -5.42 -8.91
CA VAL A 229 1.97 -4.73 -7.74
C VAL A 229 3.49 -4.73 -7.80
N GLY A 230 4.07 -5.54 -8.68
CA GLY A 230 5.52 -5.70 -8.77
C GLY A 230 6.24 -4.39 -9.08
N ILE A 231 7.35 -4.17 -8.41
CA ILE A 231 8.33 -3.12 -8.73
C ILE A 231 9.68 -3.78 -8.77
N ASN A 232 10.16 -4.05 -9.97
CA ASN A 232 11.44 -4.69 -10.23
C ASN A 232 12.25 -3.85 -11.23
N VAL A 233 13.53 -4.15 -11.33
CA VAL A 233 14.41 -3.63 -12.39
C VAL A 233 14.79 -4.80 -13.28
N ASN A 234 14.52 -4.67 -14.58
CA ASN A 234 14.88 -5.70 -15.55
C ASN A 234 16.37 -5.67 -15.91
N GLU A 235 16.81 -6.59 -16.76
CA GLU A 235 18.21 -6.68 -17.21
C GLU A 235 18.72 -5.44 -17.94
N GLU A 236 17.80 -4.61 -18.49
CA GLU A 236 18.12 -3.35 -19.16
C GLU A 236 18.16 -2.16 -18.19
N GLY A 237 17.98 -2.36 -16.87
CA GLY A 237 17.91 -1.31 -15.88
C GLY A 237 16.57 -0.54 -15.85
N LYS A 238 15.53 -1.03 -16.52
CA LYS A 238 14.20 -0.40 -16.56
C LYS A 238 13.27 -0.97 -15.51
N LEU A 239 12.40 -0.13 -14.95
CA LEU A 239 11.34 -0.57 -14.06
C LEU A 239 10.35 -1.47 -14.80
N CYS A 240 9.99 -2.58 -14.19
CA CYS A 240 8.99 -3.52 -14.68
C CYS A 240 8.21 -4.16 -13.52
N GLY A 241 7.09 -4.79 -13.84
CA GLY A 241 6.24 -5.48 -12.88
C GLY A 241 6.59 -6.98 -12.71
N ASP A 242 5.75 -7.66 -11.96
CA ASP A 242 5.76 -9.11 -11.83
C ASP A 242 5.09 -9.80 -13.04
N VAL A 243 4.29 -9.05 -13.81
CA VAL A 243 3.64 -9.52 -15.03
C VAL A 243 4.52 -9.19 -16.24
N ASN A 244 4.69 -10.16 -17.15
CA ASN A 244 5.21 -9.86 -18.48
C ASN A 244 4.14 -9.06 -19.25
N PHE A 245 4.25 -7.75 -19.19
CA PHE A 245 3.24 -6.83 -19.70
C PHE A 245 2.99 -7.01 -21.20
N ALA A 246 4.05 -7.20 -21.99
CA ALA A 246 3.94 -7.35 -23.45
C ALA A 246 3.15 -8.60 -23.85
N ASP A 247 3.25 -9.68 -23.07
CA ASP A 247 2.50 -10.92 -23.31
C ASP A 247 1.08 -10.86 -22.74
N ALA A 248 0.88 -10.13 -21.64
CA ALA A 248 -0.38 -10.08 -20.92
C ALA A 248 -1.38 -9.11 -21.54
N GLU A 249 -0.94 -7.90 -21.92
CA GLU A 249 -1.79 -6.83 -22.44
C GLU A 249 -2.67 -7.25 -23.63
N PRO A 250 -2.20 -8.04 -24.63
CA PRO A 250 -3.05 -8.49 -25.72
C PRO A 250 -4.14 -9.49 -25.31
N VAL A 251 -4.01 -10.12 -24.14
CA VAL A 251 -4.85 -11.25 -23.69
C VAL A 251 -5.98 -10.79 -22.78
N VAL A 252 -5.70 -9.87 -21.84
CA VAL A 252 -6.63 -9.48 -20.76
C VAL A 252 -7.48 -8.28 -21.17
N ASP A 253 -8.57 -8.02 -20.44
CA ASP A 253 -9.44 -6.87 -20.72
C ASP A 253 -8.93 -5.58 -20.09
N ALA A 254 -8.29 -5.67 -18.93
CA ALA A 254 -7.72 -4.52 -18.23
C ALA A 254 -6.44 -4.89 -17.47
N ILE A 255 -5.47 -3.96 -17.41
CA ILE A 255 -4.19 -4.20 -16.74
C ILE A 255 -3.58 -2.88 -16.23
N THR A 256 -2.93 -2.91 -15.05
CA THR A 256 -2.09 -1.82 -14.58
C THR A 256 -0.70 -1.87 -15.23
N PRO A 257 -0.18 -0.76 -15.77
CA PRO A 257 1.21 -0.72 -16.27
C PRO A 257 2.21 -0.57 -15.11
N VAL A 258 3.44 -1.03 -15.32
CA VAL A 258 4.58 -0.75 -14.44
C VAL A 258 5.74 -0.20 -15.30
N PRO A 259 6.17 1.06 -15.07
CA PRO A 259 5.67 2.04 -14.10
C PRO A 259 4.31 2.65 -14.48
N GLY A 260 3.67 3.35 -13.52
CA GLY A 260 2.46 4.14 -13.77
C GLY A 260 1.14 3.50 -13.30
N GLY A 261 1.20 2.31 -12.70
CA GLY A 261 0.08 1.64 -12.04
C GLY A 261 0.06 1.86 -10.53
N VAL A 262 0.02 0.77 -9.77
CA VAL A 262 -0.13 0.75 -8.29
C VAL A 262 0.88 1.64 -7.56
N GLY A 263 2.16 1.56 -7.92
CA GLY A 263 3.22 2.32 -7.24
C GLY A 263 3.04 3.84 -7.30
N SER A 264 2.29 4.38 -8.27
CA SER A 264 2.00 5.83 -8.32
C SER A 264 0.87 6.25 -7.37
N VAL A 265 0.10 5.30 -6.85
CA VAL A 265 -1.05 5.55 -5.95
C VAL A 265 -0.66 5.45 -4.48
N THR A 266 0.30 4.60 -4.13
CA THR A 266 0.67 4.26 -2.74
C THR A 266 1.01 5.47 -1.87
N THR A 267 1.76 6.45 -2.39
CA THR A 267 2.10 7.66 -1.62
C THR A 267 0.90 8.57 -1.37
N SER A 268 -0.12 8.57 -2.24
CA SER A 268 -1.37 9.31 -1.99
C SER A 268 -2.21 8.59 -0.93
N VAL A 269 -2.26 7.26 -0.95
CA VAL A 269 -2.91 6.45 0.11
C VAL A 269 -2.23 6.70 1.46
N LEU A 270 -0.90 6.73 1.50
CA LEU A 270 -0.16 7.05 2.73
C LEU A 270 -0.61 8.40 3.32
N VAL A 271 -0.70 9.43 2.48
CA VAL A 271 -1.12 10.77 2.92
C VAL A 271 -2.61 10.80 3.28
N GLU A 272 -3.46 10.05 2.55
CA GLU A 272 -4.88 9.86 2.94
C GLU A 272 -5.00 9.30 4.35
N HIS A 273 -4.25 8.24 4.68
CA HIS A 273 -4.28 7.64 6.01
C HIS A 273 -3.85 8.62 7.12
N VAL A 274 -2.85 9.48 6.85
CA VAL A 274 -2.45 10.55 7.81
C VAL A 274 -3.61 11.53 8.05
N VAL A 275 -4.29 11.92 6.99
CA VAL A 275 -5.41 12.86 7.05
C VAL A 275 -6.60 12.21 7.75
N ASP A 276 -6.90 10.95 7.43
CA ASP A 276 -7.97 10.17 8.08
C ASP A 276 -7.68 9.95 9.58
N ALA A 277 -6.41 9.68 9.93
CA ALA A 277 -5.99 9.60 11.35
C ALA A 277 -6.22 10.92 12.10
N ALA A 278 -5.94 12.05 11.46
CA ALA A 278 -6.20 13.37 12.03
C ALA A 278 -7.70 13.63 12.23
N LEU A 279 -8.55 13.26 11.25
CA LEU A 279 -10.01 13.36 11.35
C LEU A 279 -10.54 12.49 12.49
N LEU A 280 -10.13 11.22 12.56
CA LEU A 280 -10.53 10.28 13.62
C LEU A 280 -10.13 10.81 15.01
N LYS A 281 -8.91 11.32 15.16
CA LYS A 281 -8.43 11.91 16.41
C LYS A 281 -9.26 13.13 16.83
N ALA A 282 -9.71 13.93 15.86
CA ALA A 282 -10.56 15.09 16.08
C ALA A 282 -12.04 14.76 16.33
N GLY A 283 -12.44 13.49 16.19
CA GLY A 283 -13.84 13.08 16.25
C GLY A 283 -14.68 13.60 15.09
N LEU A 284 -14.05 13.84 13.93
CA LEU A 284 -14.69 14.26 12.70
C LEU A 284 -14.94 13.06 11.79
N ASP A 285 -16.00 13.13 10.98
CA ASP A 285 -16.32 12.05 10.04
C ASP A 285 -15.28 11.97 8.90
N ILE A 286 -14.92 10.75 8.54
CA ILE A 286 -14.17 10.47 7.32
C ILE A 286 -15.20 10.52 6.18
N LEU A 287 -15.23 11.63 5.45
CA LEU A 287 -16.14 11.87 4.33
C LEU A 287 -15.84 10.95 3.14
#